data_47c8291ff66d74c74769f6bc1d574e04
#
_entry.id   47c8291ff66d74c74769f6bc1d574e04
#
_cell.length_a   1.000
_cell.length_b   1.000
_cell.length_c   1.000
_cell.angle_alpha   90.00
_cell.angle_beta   90.00
_cell.angle_gamma   90.00
#
_symmetry.space_group_name_H-M   'P 1'
#
loop_
_entity.id
_entity.type
_entity.pdbx_description
1 polymer ?
#
loop_
_entity_poly.entity_id
_entity_poly.type
_entity_poly.pdbx_seq_one_letter_code
_entity_poly.pdbx_strand_id
1 'polypeptide(L)'
;LGYFTSDASNGRGYQTFLDYGGDAGNKRPTYYFRKSFNLNYQPESNAVIMLNYTIDDGMIVYVNGKEAARYQMTDGNVTYNSFASTYANGNPDNGSIQLSASLFKKGENIIAVEVHNNNGTSTDIYFDAELTIASMSNSNNFISTDKEMKLPEANSLQLMAVFEEMSDAEQTAVNAVPVRINEISSDNGIYVNATYFKKNDWIELYNTTSKAVDVAG
;
A
#
# COMPACT_ATOMS: atom_id res chain seq x y z
N LEU A 1 -3.82 -11.74 10.20
CA LEU A 1 -4.30 -11.99 11.56
C LEU A 1 -5.80 -12.01 11.56
N GLY A 2 -6.40 -13.09 11.93
CA GLY A 2 -7.84 -13.15 12.01
C GLY A 2 -8.27 -14.17 13.02
N TYR A 3 -9.42 -14.01 13.58
CA TYR A 3 -9.95 -15.06 14.38
C TYR A 3 -11.27 -15.53 13.78
N PHE A 4 -11.69 -16.76 14.05
CA PHE A 4 -13.03 -17.10 14.20
C PHE A 4 -13.40 -18.49 14.39
N THR A 5 -14.65 -18.55 14.84
CA THR A 5 -15.44 -19.75 14.85
C THR A 5 -14.94 -20.81 13.84
N SER A 6 -15.00 -22.04 14.16
CA SER A 6 -14.65 -23.30 13.52
C SER A 6 -14.54 -23.36 11.99
N ASP A 7 -14.74 -22.27 11.28
CA ASP A 7 -14.70 -22.22 9.83
C ASP A 7 -13.44 -21.49 9.30
N ALA A 8 -12.28 -22.05 9.69
CA ALA A 8 -11.03 -21.79 8.96
C ALA A 8 -11.13 -22.19 7.47
N SER A 9 -12.27 -22.75 7.06
CA SER A 9 -12.52 -23.28 5.72
C SER A 9 -12.80 -22.22 4.65
N ASN A 10 -12.99 -20.94 5.03
CA ASN A 10 -13.27 -19.87 4.07
C ASN A 10 -12.08 -19.46 3.21
N GLY A 11 -10.99 -20.24 3.20
CA GLY A 11 -9.85 -20.00 2.29
C GLY A 11 -9.05 -18.73 2.58
N ARG A 12 -9.30 -18.04 3.70
CA ARG A 12 -8.72 -16.74 4.03
C ARG A 12 -7.32 -16.82 4.65
N GLY A 13 -6.71 -17.98 4.75
CA GLY A 13 -5.31 -18.16 5.10
C GLY A 13 -4.84 -17.45 6.38
N TYR A 14 -5.55 -17.60 7.49
CA TYR A 14 -5.12 -17.04 8.78
C TYR A 14 -3.78 -17.61 9.20
N GLN A 15 -2.82 -16.75 9.48
CA GLN A 15 -1.54 -17.16 10.06
C GLN A 15 -1.55 -17.10 11.59
N THR A 16 -2.38 -16.24 12.17
CA THR A 16 -2.50 -16.07 13.61
C THR A 16 -3.97 -16.07 14.02
N PHE A 17 -4.28 -16.90 14.97
CA PHE A 17 -5.61 -16.97 15.57
C PHE A 17 -5.72 -15.98 16.72
N LEU A 18 -6.84 -15.25 16.80
CA LEU A 18 -7.13 -14.32 17.88
C LEU A 18 -8.23 -14.89 18.79
N ASP A 19 -7.98 -14.86 20.08
CA ASP A 19 -8.97 -15.28 21.08
C ASP A 19 -10.06 -14.22 21.25
N TYR A 20 -11.31 -14.60 21.09
CA TYR A 20 -12.45 -13.69 21.22
C TYR A 20 -12.89 -13.41 22.68
N GLY A 21 -12.28 -14.08 23.67
CA GLY A 21 -12.57 -13.85 25.09
C GLY A 21 -13.47 -14.89 25.76
N GLY A 22 -13.84 -15.96 25.06
CA GLY A 22 -14.57 -17.10 25.62
C GLY A 22 -16.10 -16.95 25.68
N ASP A 23 -16.65 -15.74 25.56
CA ASP A 23 -18.10 -15.49 25.49
C ASP A 23 -18.49 -15.06 24.06
N ALA A 24 -19.16 -15.96 23.34
CA ALA A 24 -19.62 -15.72 21.97
C ALA A 24 -20.66 -14.60 21.85
N GLY A 25 -21.37 -14.29 22.95
CA GLY A 25 -22.34 -13.21 23.02
C GLY A 25 -21.74 -11.85 23.39
N ASN A 26 -20.48 -11.84 23.88
CA ASN A 26 -19.80 -10.63 24.32
C ASN A 26 -18.30 -10.72 24.03
N LYS A 27 -17.96 -10.70 22.76
CA LYS A 27 -16.60 -10.83 22.27
C LYS A 27 -15.80 -9.55 22.52
N ARG A 28 -14.48 -9.68 22.50
CA ARG A 28 -13.57 -8.54 22.63
C ARG A 28 -13.87 -7.50 21.57
N PRO A 29 -14.15 -6.24 21.94
CA PRO A 29 -14.44 -5.19 20.97
C PRO A 29 -13.20 -4.75 20.20
N THR A 30 -11.98 -4.80 20.82
CA THR A 30 -10.78 -4.22 20.25
C THR A 30 -9.58 -5.14 20.39
N TYR A 31 -8.73 -5.16 19.36
CA TYR A 31 -7.43 -5.81 19.33
C TYR A 31 -6.34 -4.80 18.97
N TYR A 32 -5.16 -4.97 19.56
CA TYR A 32 -4.03 -4.08 19.38
C TYR A 32 -2.86 -4.81 18.73
N PHE A 33 -2.35 -4.24 17.65
CA PHE A 33 -1.20 -4.72 16.93
C PHE A 33 -0.09 -3.68 16.98
N ARG A 34 1.15 -4.15 17.04
CA ARG A 34 2.31 -3.26 17.09
C ARG A 34 3.50 -3.91 16.43
N LYS A 35 4.22 -3.14 15.61
CA LYS A 35 5.46 -3.55 14.97
C LYS A 35 6.47 -2.41 15.00
N SER A 36 7.71 -2.71 15.40
CA SER A 36 8.84 -1.82 15.22
C SER A 36 9.61 -2.18 13.95
N PHE A 37 10.19 -1.18 13.31
CA PHE A 37 11.06 -1.32 12.15
C PHE A 37 12.03 -0.16 12.07
N ASN A 38 13.16 -0.34 11.37
CA ASN A 38 14.18 0.67 11.23
C ASN A 38 14.22 1.23 9.82
N LEU A 39 14.29 2.56 9.70
CA LEU A 39 14.64 3.25 8.47
C LEU A 39 16.09 3.72 8.53
N ASN A 40 16.86 3.42 7.51
CA ASN A 40 18.25 3.86 7.41
C ASN A 40 18.40 5.31 6.91
N TYR A 41 17.29 5.94 6.53
CA TYR A 41 17.21 7.33 6.06
C TYR A 41 16.01 8.05 6.70
N GLN A 42 15.99 9.37 6.63
CA GLN A 42 14.84 10.20 6.95
C GLN A 42 13.95 10.29 5.70
N PRO A 43 12.67 9.89 5.74
CA PRO A 43 11.78 10.13 4.62
C PRO A 43 11.67 11.63 4.32
N GLU A 44 11.72 11.97 3.05
CA GLU A 44 11.51 13.33 2.59
C GLU A 44 10.04 13.73 2.76
N SER A 45 9.76 15.03 2.79
CA SER A 45 8.40 15.53 3.00
C SER A 45 7.41 15.12 1.91
N ASN A 46 7.90 14.85 0.72
CA ASN A 46 7.15 14.37 -0.45
C ASN A 46 7.20 12.84 -0.62
N ALA A 47 7.78 12.10 0.33
CA ALA A 47 7.78 10.65 0.26
C ALA A 47 6.34 10.11 0.28
N VAL A 48 6.04 9.20 -0.63
CA VAL A 48 4.76 8.51 -0.66
C VAL A 48 4.85 7.28 0.24
N ILE A 49 4.08 7.31 1.31
CA ILE A 49 4.03 6.22 2.28
C ILE A 49 2.62 5.67 2.31
N MET A 50 2.47 4.43 1.87
CA MET A 50 1.17 3.77 1.76
C MET A 50 1.05 2.64 2.75
N LEU A 51 -0.07 2.57 3.45
CA LEU A 51 -0.51 1.42 4.21
C LEU A 51 -1.61 0.72 3.40
N ASN A 52 -1.26 -0.39 2.77
CA ASN A 52 -2.21 -1.29 2.15
C ASN A 52 -2.76 -2.21 3.24
N TYR A 53 -4.06 -2.41 3.29
CA TYR A 53 -4.67 -3.19 4.36
C TYR A 53 -5.82 -4.07 3.88
N THR A 54 -6.05 -5.11 4.63
CA THR A 54 -7.28 -5.92 4.62
C THR A 54 -7.83 -5.92 6.03
N ILE A 55 -9.05 -5.46 6.22
CA ILE A 55 -9.65 -5.16 7.53
C ILE A 55 -11.09 -5.65 7.65
N ASP A 56 -11.44 -6.10 8.83
CA ASP A 56 -12.79 -6.37 9.30
C ASP A 56 -12.85 -6.04 10.81
N ASP A 57 -13.50 -5.01 11.31
CA ASP A 57 -14.31 -3.99 10.62
C ASP A 57 -13.58 -2.62 10.55
N GLY A 58 -13.29 -2.00 11.68
CA GLY A 58 -12.69 -0.66 11.76
C GLY A 58 -11.28 -0.66 12.34
N MET A 59 -10.52 0.40 12.06
CA MET A 59 -9.19 0.57 12.64
C MET A 59 -8.81 2.02 12.88
N ILE A 60 -7.86 2.21 13.82
CA ILE A 60 -7.08 3.44 13.95
C ILE A 60 -5.59 3.08 13.87
N VAL A 61 -4.86 3.79 13.05
CA VAL A 61 -3.43 3.60 12.80
C VAL A 61 -2.65 4.70 13.49
N TYR A 62 -1.61 4.31 14.20
CA TYR A 62 -0.67 5.22 14.86
C TYR A 62 0.74 4.98 14.33
N VAL A 63 1.47 6.05 14.12
CA VAL A 63 2.90 6.01 13.82
C VAL A 63 3.65 6.82 14.88
N ASN A 64 4.60 6.19 15.54
CA ASN A 64 5.40 6.80 16.61
C ASN A 64 4.54 7.48 17.70
N GLY A 65 3.39 6.87 18.03
CA GLY A 65 2.46 7.33 19.07
C GLY A 65 1.52 8.46 18.62
N LYS A 66 1.55 8.88 17.36
CA LYS A 66 0.60 9.85 16.80
C LYS A 66 -0.39 9.15 15.89
N GLU A 67 -1.66 9.51 16.00
CA GLU A 67 -2.67 9.03 15.09
C GLU A 67 -2.33 9.47 13.66
N ALA A 68 -2.34 8.50 12.75
CA ALA A 68 -1.97 8.67 11.36
C ALA A 68 -3.18 8.55 10.42
N ALA A 69 -4.11 7.66 10.75
CA ALA A 69 -5.31 7.41 9.93
C ALA A 69 -6.39 6.70 10.73
N ARG A 70 -7.64 6.81 10.25
CA ARG A 70 -8.80 6.03 10.70
C ARG A 70 -9.52 5.41 9.51
N TYR A 71 -10.11 4.25 9.73
CA TYR A 71 -11.02 3.61 8.79
C TYR A 71 -12.21 3.04 9.53
N GLN A 72 -13.42 3.37 9.11
CA GLN A 72 -14.69 2.94 9.72
C GLN A 72 -14.79 3.17 11.24
N MET A 73 -14.16 4.21 11.73
CA MET A 73 -14.25 4.65 13.13
C MET A 73 -14.91 6.03 13.22
N THR A 74 -15.64 6.27 14.31
CA THR A 74 -16.21 7.60 14.58
C THR A 74 -15.12 8.63 14.89
N ASP A 75 -15.41 9.89 14.62
CA ASP A 75 -14.56 11.00 15.09
C ASP A 75 -14.56 11.09 16.62
N GLY A 76 -13.50 11.69 17.15
CA GLY A 76 -13.35 11.94 18.59
C GLY A 76 -12.68 10.82 19.36
N ASN A 77 -12.99 10.70 20.63
CA ASN A 77 -12.33 9.78 21.53
C ASN A 77 -12.82 8.35 21.34
N VAL A 78 -11.90 7.45 21.01
CA VAL A 78 -12.13 6.02 20.88
C VAL A 78 -11.50 5.31 22.08
N THR A 79 -12.20 4.32 22.60
CA THR A 79 -11.78 3.52 23.76
C THR A 79 -11.79 2.03 23.39
N TYR A 80 -11.25 1.20 24.27
CA TYR A 80 -11.33 -0.25 24.12
C TYR A 80 -12.76 -0.77 23.82
N ASN A 81 -13.79 -0.15 24.42
CA ASN A 81 -15.18 -0.57 24.25
C ASN A 81 -15.88 0.08 23.05
N SER A 82 -15.18 0.89 22.27
CA SER A 82 -15.77 1.48 21.06
C SER A 82 -15.86 0.43 19.96
N PHE A 83 -16.98 0.43 19.26
CA PHE A 83 -17.17 -0.39 18.08
C PHE A 83 -16.89 0.39 16.80
N ALA A 84 -16.63 -0.30 15.71
CA ALA A 84 -16.56 0.30 14.39
C ALA A 84 -17.92 0.96 14.01
N SER A 85 -17.88 2.03 13.24
CA SER A 85 -19.06 2.79 12.84
C SER A 85 -19.89 2.09 11.76
N THR A 86 -19.32 1.13 11.08
CA THR A 86 -19.94 0.28 10.09
C THR A 86 -19.26 -1.10 10.09
N TYR A 87 -19.67 -2.01 9.22
CA TYR A 87 -19.17 -3.37 9.17
C TYR A 87 -18.77 -3.75 7.74
N ALA A 88 -17.80 -4.62 7.63
CA ALA A 88 -17.44 -5.28 6.38
C ALA A 88 -18.52 -6.34 6.07
N ASN A 89 -19.15 -6.25 4.90
CA ASN A 89 -20.32 -7.08 4.55
C ASN A 89 -19.91 -8.52 4.19
N GLY A 90 -19.49 -9.29 5.20
CA GLY A 90 -19.16 -10.72 5.09
C GLY A 90 -17.83 -11.04 4.41
N ASN A 91 -17.10 -10.04 3.93
CA ASN A 91 -15.71 -10.14 3.47
C ASN A 91 -14.93 -8.96 4.03
N PRO A 92 -13.67 -9.17 4.43
CA PRO A 92 -12.82 -8.05 4.82
C PRO A 92 -12.70 -7.03 3.70
N ASP A 93 -12.73 -5.75 4.07
CA ASP A 93 -12.48 -4.64 3.15
C ASP A 93 -10.99 -4.55 2.82
N ASN A 94 -10.69 -4.31 1.56
CA ASN A 94 -9.33 -4.01 1.11
C ASN A 94 -9.23 -2.53 0.79
N GLY A 95 -8.12 -1.92 1.20
CA GLY A 95 -7.90 -0.52 0.95
C GLY A 95 -6.44 -0.11 1.06
N SER A 96 -6.22 1.17 0.81
CA SER A 96 -4.91 1.80 0.87
C SER A 96 -5.05 3.19 1.44
N ILE A 97 -4.23 3.54 2.42
CA ILE A 97 -4.22 4.87 3.05
C ILE A 97 -2.83 5.46 2.93
N GLN A 98 -2.74 6.69 2.43
CA GLN A 98 -1.49 7.45 2.44
C GLN A 98 -1.23 8.03 3.83
N LEU A 99 -0.05 7.75 4.37
CA LEU A 99 0.39 8.26 5.65
C LEU A 99 1.35 9.43 5.46
N SER A 100 1.28 10.43 6.35
CA SER A 100 2.19 11.58 6.28
C SER A 100 3.64 11.17 6.57
N ALA A 101 4.56 11.56 5.67
CA ALA A 101 5.99 11.32 5.83
C ALA A 101 6.55 11.95 7.12
N SER A 102 5.94 13.03 7.62
CA SER A 102 6.35 13.71 8.85
C SER A 102 6.19 12.87 10.12
N LEU A 103 5.44 11.78 10.06
CA LEU A 103 5.26 10.85 11.18
C LEU A 103 6.43 9.87 11.32
N PHE A 104 7.25 9.73 10.29
CA PHE A 104 8.37 8.79 10.22
C PHE A 104 9.70 9.49 10.46
N LYS A 105 10.67 8.74 10.94
CA LYS A 105 12.01 9.25 11.24
C LYS A 105 13.10 8.25 10.84
N LYS A 106 14.32 8.73 10.65
CA LYS A 106 15.48 7.85 10.57
C LYS A 106 15.65 7.10 11.90
N GLY A 107 16.01 5.83 11.83
CA GLY A 107 16.13 4.94 12.97
C GLY A 107 14.85 4.18 13.25
N GLU A 108 14.62 3.83 14.50
CA GLU A 108 13.47 3.03 14.91
C GLU A 108 12.16 3.80 14.78
N ASN A 109 11.20 3.16 14.11
CA ASN A 109 9.81 3.59 14.02
C ASN A 109 8.90 2.50 14.56
N ILE A 110 7.74 2.91 15.05
CA ILE A 110 6.71 2.01 15.56
C ILE A 110 5.42 2.33 14.84
N ILE A 111 4.83 1.33 14.20
CA ILE A 111 3.45 1.36 13.76
C ILE A 111 2.61 0.56 14.74
N ALA A 112 1.48 1.12 15.15
CA ALA A 112 0.49 0.46 16.00
C ALA A 112 -0.88 0.62 15.38
N VAL A 113 -1.71 -0.41 15.49
CA VAL A 113 -3.08 -0.41 14.97
C VAL A 113 -4.00 -0.98 16.03
N GLU A 114 -5.07 -0.26 16.34
CA GLU A 114 -6.21 -0.82 17.04
C GLU A 114 -7.29 -1.18 16.02
N VAL A 115 -7.77 -2.41 16.13
CA VAL A 115 -8.79 -2.98 15.24
C VAL A 115 -10.04 -3.23 16.06
N HIS A 116 -11.16 -2.72 15.59
CA HIS A 116 -12.43 -2.70 16.30
C HIS A 116 -13.45 -3.55 15.56
N ASN A 117 -14.11 -4.44 16.31
CA ASN A 117 -15.33 -5.10 15.87
C ASN A 117 -16.47 -4.08 15.69
N ASN A 118 -17.47 -4.40 14.87
CA ASN A 118 -18.68 -3.59 14.75
C ASN A 118 -19.67 -3.83 15.90
N ASN A 119 -19.60 -4.97 16.58
CA ASN A 119 -20.41 -5.28 17.76
C ASN A 119 -19.88 -6.49 18.53
N GLY A 120 -20.39 -6.75 19.71
CA GLY A 120 -19.95 -7.84 20.59
C GLY A 120 -20.36 -9.25 20.13
N THR A 121 -21.20 -9.39 19.13
CA THR A 121 -21.63 -10.69 18.57
C THR A 121 -21.10 -10.97 17.18
N SER A 122 -20.28 -10.04 16.62
CA SER A 122 -19.66 -10.22 15.30
C SER A 122 -19.08 -11.61 15.12
N THR A 123 -19.22 -12.18 13.94
CA THR A 123 -18.74 -13.54 13.67
C THR A 123 -17.23 -13.57 13.40
N ASP A 124 -16.64 -12.45 13.06
CA ASP A 124 -15.26 -12.36 12.58
C ASP A 124 -14.55 -11.04 12.97
N ILE A 125 -13.25 -11.06 12.83
CA ILE A 125 -12.36 -9.91 12.81
C ILE A 125 -11.14 -10.27 11.97
N TYR A 126 -10.73 -9.44 11.09
CA TYR A 126 -9.57 -9.69 10.25
C TYR A 126 -8.68 -8.46 10.18
N PHE A 127 -7.37 -8.67 10.19
CA PHE A 127 -6.41 -7.62 9.95
C PHE A 127 -5.16 -8.18 9.28
N ASP A 128 -4.81 -7.59 8.17
CA ASP A 128 -3.51 -7.72 7.52
C ASP A 128 -3.10 -6.35 6.95
N ALA A 129 -1.82 -6.05 6.95
CA ALA A 129 -1.33 -4.78 6.41
C ALA A 129 0.12 -4.86 5.94
N GLU A 130 0.38 -4.11 4.88
CA GLU A 130 1.72 -3.87 4.34
C GLU A 130 1.99 -2.36 4.30
N LEU A 131 3.15 -1.96 4.84
CA LEU A 131 3.62 -0.58 4.76
C LEU A 131 4.68 -0.48 3.65
N THR A 132 4.42 0.35 2.66
CA THR A 132 5.35 0.66 1.57
C THR A 132 5.80 2.11 1.66
N ILE A 133 7.08 2.36 1.50
CA ILE A 133 7.68 3.70 1.51
C ILE A 133 8.42 3.90 0.19
N ALA A 134 7.86 4.75 -0.67
CA ALA A 134 8.52 5.20 -1.87
C ALA A 134 9.12 6.58 -1.60
N SER A 135 10.43 6.68 -1.61
CA SER A 135 11.13 7.96 -1.59
C SER A 135 11.19 8.48 -3.02
N MET A 136 10.44 9.52 -3.30
CA MET A 136 10.68 10.30 -4.51
C MET A 136 11.94 11.10 -4.26
N SER A 137 13.08 10.62 -4.72
CA SER A 137 14.25 11.47 -4.76
C SER A 137 13.91 12.67 -5.63
N ASN A 138 14.05 13.88 -5.07
CA ASN A 138 13.97 15.13 -5.84
C ASN A 138 15.14 15.30 -6.84
N SER A 139 15.70 14.21 -7.32
CA SER A 139 16.49 14.28 -8.51
C SER A 139 15.50 14.51 -9.66
N ASN A 140 15.35 15.76 -10.07
CA ASN A 140 14.80 16.16 -11.37
C ASN A 140 15.56 15.51 -12.56
N ASN A 141 16.18 14.39 -12.34
CA ASN A 141 17.04 13.64 -13.23
C ASN A 141 16.49 12.24 -13.49
N PHE A 142 15.20 12.13 -13.80
CA PHE A 142 14.75 11.04 -14.67
C PHE A 142 15.06 11.32 -16.15
N ILE A 143 15.63 12.48 -16.46
CA ILE A 143 16.31 12.72 -17.72
C ILE A 143 17.79 12.57 -17.41
N SER A 144 18.22 11.33 -17.16
CA SER A 144 19.62 11.01 -17.26
C SER A 144 19.99 11.06 -18.74
N THR A 145 20.96 11.90 -19.06
CA THR A 145 21.66 11.85 -20.35
C THR A 145 22.62 10.66 -20.39
N ASP A 146 22.71 9.88 -19.31
CA ASP A 146 23.51 8.67 -19.25
C ASP A 146 22.79 7.54 -20.00
N LYS A 147 23.51 6.96 -20.94
CA LYS A 147 23.02 5.96 -21.87
C LYS A 147 22.67 4.61 -21.24
N GLU A 148 22.85 4.44 -19.95
CA GLU A 148 22.57 3.21 -19.23
C GLU A 148 21.94 3.50 -17.86
N MET A 149 20.72 3.06 -17.65
CA MET A 149 20.11 2.99 -16.33
C MET A 149 20.37 1.58 -15.78
N LYS A 150 21.28 1.43 -14.83
CA LYS A 150 21.39 0.19 -14.06
C LYS A 150 20.29 0.16 -13.02
N LEU A 151 19.28 -0.65 -13.25
CA LEU A 151 18.33 -0.99 -12.21
C LEU A 151 19.05 -1.78 -11.12
N PRO A 152 18.80 -1.49 -9.81
CA PRO A 152 19.38 -2.30 -8.76
C PRO A 152 18.87 -3.74 -8.89
N GLU A 153 19.76 -4.71 -8.62
CA GLU A 153 19.32 -6.10 -8.49
C GLU A 153 18.38 -6.19 -7.29
N ALA A 154 17.10 -6.25 -7.55
CA ALA A 154 16.06 -6.47 -6.54
C ALA A 154 15.27 -7.71 -6.93
N ASN A 155 14.95 -8.54 -5.95
CA ASN A 155 14.12 -9.73 -6.14
C ASN A 155 12.66 -9.39 -6.51
N SER A 156 12.27 -8.13 -6.36
CA SER A 156 11.02 -7.55 -6.84
C SER A 156 11.17 -6.05 -7.00
N LEU A 157 10.73 -5.50 -8.12
CA LEU A 157 10.61 -4.08 -8.37
C LEU A 157 9.12 -3.73 -8.36
N GLN A 158 8.68 -2.95 -7.38
CA GLN A 158 7.37 -2.33 -7.40
C GLN A 158 7.51 -0.96 -8.04
N LEU A 159 6.89 -0.79 -9.20
CA LEU A 159 6.74 0.51 -9.85
C LEU A 159 5.40 1.10 -9.42
N MET A 160 5.45 2.23 -8.72
CA MET A 160 4.27 3.00 -8.37
C MET A 160 4.25 4.26 -9.24
N ALA A 161 3.21 4.40 -10.06
CA ALA A 161 2.97 5.65 -10.77
C ALA A 161 2.26 6.62 -9.81
N VAL A 162 2.92 7.73 -9.50
CA VAL A 162 2.30 8.84 -8.77
C VAL A 162 1.98 9.92 -9.77
N PHE A 163 0.71 10.28 -9.86
CA PHE A 163 0.24 11.35 -10.73
C PHE A 163 0.09 12.62 -9.88
N GLU A 164 0.90 13.63 -10.16
CA GLU A 164 0.73 14.98 -9.66
C GLU A 164 0.28 15.88 -10.81
N GLU A 165 -0.48 16.93 -10.50
CA GLU A 165 -0.78 17.96 -11.48
C GLU A 165 0.51 18.72 -11.81
N MET A 166 0.95 18.62 -13.06
CA MET A 166 2.20 19.21 -13.51
C MET A 166 2.02 20.69 -13.79
N SER A 167 3.00 21.49 -13.41
CA SER A 167 3.05 22.89 -13.85
C SER A 167 3.21 23.00 -15.37
N ASP A 168 2.81 24.13 -15.97
CA ASP A 168 2.95 24.37 -17.40
C ASP A 168 4.40 24.21 -17.90
N ALA A 169 5.38 24.56 -17.07
CA ALA A 169 6.79 24.40 -17.39
C ALA A 169 7.22 22.94 -17.44
N GLU A 170 6.79 22.15 -16.48
CA GLU A 170 7.04 20.69 -16.42
C GLU A 170 6.32 19.98 -17.56
N GLN A 171 5.07 20.36 -17.84
CA GLN A 171 4.32 19.83 -18.96
C GLN A 171 5.01 20.10 -20.30
N THR A 172 5.60 21.28 -20.44
CA THR A 172 6.38 21.66 -21.64
C THR A 172 7.64 20.80 -21.76
N ALA A 173 8.35 20.58 -20.65
CA ALA A 173 9.55 19.73 -20.63
C ALA A 173 9.21 18.27 -20.96
N VAL A 174 8.13 17.73 -20.38
CA VAL A 174 7.66 16.36 -20.68
C VAL A 174 7.23 16.25 -22.15
N ASN A 175 6.57 17.26 -22.69
CA ASN A 175 6.16 17.25 -24.10
C ASN A 175 7.34 17.28 -25.09
N ALA A 176 8.51 17.72 -24.64
CA ALA A 176 9.73 17.71 -25.42
C ALA A 176 10.42 16.34 -25.51
N VAL A 177 10.01 15.34 -24.68
CA VAL A 177 10.58 14.00 -24.72
C VAL A 177 9.97 13.22 -25.88
N PRO A 178 10.79 12.74 -26.83
CA PRO A 178 10.27 12.11 -28.06
C PRO A 178 9.70 10.72 -27.83
N VAL A 179 10.09 10.04 -26.76
CA VAL A 179 9.59 8.68 -26.42
C VAL A 179 9.18 8.64 -24.96
N ARG A 180 8.02 8.06 -24.67
CA ARG A 180 7.50 7.88 -23.32
C ARG A 180 7.19 6.43 -23.05
N ILE A 181 7.31 6.03 -21.80
CA ILE A 181 6.73 4.77 -21.33
C ILE A 181 5.21 5.00 -21.27
N ASN A 182 4.47 4.21 -22.04
CA ASN A 182 3.01 4.26 -22.12
C ASN A 182 2.39 3.26 -21.15
N GLU A 183 2.92 2.07 -21.10
CA GLU A 183 2.42 1.01 -20.24
C GLU A 183 3.57 0.11 -19.76
N ILE A 184 3.41 -0.42 -18.55
CA ILE A 184 4.32 -1.41 -17.97
C ILE A 184 3.46 -2.53 -17.40
N SER A 185 3.79 -3.77 -17.74
CA SER A 185 3.20 -4.94 -17.11
C SER A 185 4.30 -5.75 -16.42
N SER A 186 4.24 -5.79 -15.11
CA SER A 186 5.00 -6.73 -14.28
C SER A 186 4.13 -7.92 -13.92
N ASP A 187 4.69 -9.11 -13.87
CA ASP A 187 3.97 -10.36 -13.58
C ASP A 187 2.82 -10.64 -14.58
N ASN A 188 3.15 -10.55 -15.89
CA ASN A 188 2.19 -10.75 -16.96
C ASN A 188 1.72 -12.23 -17.05
N GLY A 189 0.68 -12.56 -16.26
CA GLY A 189 0.09 -13.90 -16.22
C GLY A 189 -0.89 -14.20 -17.36
N ILE A 190 -1.45 -13.19 -18.07
CA ILE A 190 -2.69 -13.37 -18.81
C ILE A 190 -2.72 -12.81 -20.25
N TYR A 191 -1.97 -11.75 -20.59
CA TYR A 191 -2.36 -10.91 -21.72
C TYR A 191 -1.59 -11.03 -23.03
N VAL A 192 -0.47 -11.72 -23.13
CA VAL A 192 0.20 -11.92 -24.41
C VAL A 192 0.30 -13.39 -24.75
N ASN A 193 -0.67 -13.88 -25.50
CA ASN A 193 -0.64 -15.21 -26.08
C ASN A 193 -0.06 -15.12 -27.50
N ALA A 194 1.23 -14.84 -27.59
CA ALA A 194 1.95 -14.97 -28.85
C ALA A 194 2.86 -16.19 -28.76
N THR A 195 2.93 -16.94 -29.84
CA THR A 195 3.67 -18.20 -29.95
C THR A 195 5.16 -18.08 -29.57
N TYR A 196 5.67 -16.86 -29.47
CA TYR A 196 7.08 -16.54 -29.19
C TYR A 196 7.31 -15.75 -27.90
N PHE A 197 6.27 -15.26 -27.27
CA PHE A 197 6.40 -14.51 -26.02
C PHE A 197 6.01 -15.40 -24.86
N LYS A 198 6.99 -15.78 -24.08
CA LYS A 198 6.76 -16.35 -22.76
C LYS A 198 6.05 -15.29 -21.90
N LYS A 199 5.44 -15.69 -20.79
CA LYS A 199 4.84 -14.82 -19.79
C LYS A 199 5.93 -13.93 -19.16
N ASN A 200 6.44 -12.97 -19.90
CA ASN A 200 7.48 -12.05 -19.46
C ASN A 200 6.87 -10.68 -19.23
N ASP A 201 7.45 -9.95 -18.33
CA ASP A 201 7.17 -8.54 -18.13
C ASP A 201 7.45 -7.77 -19.42
N TRP A 202 6.70 -6.71 -19.65
CA TRP A 202 6.88 -5.91 -20.85
C TRP A 202 6.69 -4.42 -20.54
N ILE A 203 7.27 -3.60 -21.40
CA ILE A 203 7.17 -2.14 -21.38
C ILE A 203 6.71 -1.70 -22.76
N GLU A 204 5.66 -0.91 -22.82
CA GLU A 204 5.23 -0.24 -24.04
C GLU A 204 5.82 1.16 -24.12
N LEU A 205 6.47 1.46 -25.24
CA LEU A 205 7.01 2.78 -25.53
C LEU A 205 6.13 3.50 -26.55
N TYR A 206 5.75 4.72 -26.23
CA TYR A 206 4.98 5.60 -27.12
C TYR A 206 5.86 6.70 -27.70
N ASN A 207 5.92 6.78 -29.02
CA ASN A 207 6.57 7.86 -29.73
C ASN A 207 5.63 9.08 -29.81
N THR A 208 6.00 10.15 -29.13
CA THR A 208 5.21 11.38 -29.07
C THR A 208 5.37 12.27 -30.31
N THR A 209 6.24 11.87 -31.26
CA THR A 209 6.57 12.65 -32.45
C THR A 209 6.00 11.99 -33.71
N SER A 210 5.96 12.76 -34.81
CA SER A 210 5.61 12.25 -36.14
C SER A 210 6.79 11.64 -36.91
N LYS A 211 7.99 11.56 -36.28
CA LYS A 211 9.22 11.03 -36.89
C LYS A 211 9.64 9.74 -36.21
N ALA A 212 10.33 8.90 -36.94
CA ALA A 212 10.96 7.74 -36.33
C ALA A 212 11.98 8.18 -35.30
N VAL A 213 11.98 7.52 -34.13
CA VAL A 213 12.95 7.71 -33.05
C VAL A 213 13.70 6.40 -32.85
N ASP A 214 15.03 6.49 -32.89
CA ASP A 214 15.88 5.34 -32.57
C ASP A 214 15.90 5.15 -31.07
N VAL A 215 15.46 3.99 -30.61
CA VAL A 215 15.45 3.56 -29.20
C VAL A 215 16.51 2.49 -28.90
N ALA A 216 17.30 2.11 -29.89
CA ALA A 216 18.46 1.24 -29.71
C ALA A 216 19.64 2.08 -29.21
N GLY A 217 20.20 1.70 -28.06
CA GLY A 217 21.40 2.32 -27.51
C GLY A 217 22.68 1.91 -28.22
#